data_dbb95b256ff243f4cbaec38e409d313c
#
_entry.id   dbb95b256ff243f4cbaec38e409d313c
#
_cell.length_a   1.000
_cell.length_b   1.000
_cell.length_c   1.000
_cell.angle_alpha   90.00
_cell.angle_beta   90.00
_cell.angle_gamma   90.00
#
_symmetry.space_group_name_H-M   'P 1'
#
loop_
_entity.id
_entity.type
_entity.pdbx_description
1 polymer ?
#
loop_
_entity_poly.entity_id
_entity_poly.type
_entity_poly.pdbx_seq_one_letter_code
_entity_poly.pdbx_strand_id
1 'polypeptide(L)'
;MSMEIQNTHAIKKFLSNCALMRTQNEDVTALAMAIFCLIAESNLRGKPLCMADIQEATGISTSTVSRNVSLLGKNLVRPGRPGRWGLDLIRQEEDPADRRQVLLFLTTKGKTIAMQLNQSAGS
;
A
#
# COMPACT_ATOMS: atom_id res chain seq x y z
N MET A 1 -9.47 -4.70 37.58
CA MET A 1 -9.30 -5.71 36.55
C MET A 1 -7.91 -5.59 35.95
N SER A 2 -7.18 -6.63 36.00
CA SER A 2 -5.90 -6.62 35.34
C SER A 2 -6.12 -6.59 33.83
N MET A 3 -5.42 -5.70 33.17
CA MET A 3 -5.39 -5.70 31.74
C MET A 3 -4.50 -6.86 31.29
N GLU A 4 -5.08 -8.03 31.20
CA GLU A 4 -4.33 -9.15 30.77
C GLU A 4 -4.09 -9.10 29.27
N ILE A 5 -2.83 -9.18 28.90
CA ILE A 5 -2.46 -9.23 27.49
C ILE A 5 -2.45 -10.70 27.09
N GLN A 6 -3.63 -11.29 27.03
CA GLN A 6 -3.76 -12.68 26.64
C GLN A 6 -3.71 -12.86 25.14
N ASN A 7 -4.12 -11.82 24.40
CA ASN A 7 -4.16 -11.91 22.96
C ASN A 7 -3.31 -10.82 22.35
N THR A 8 -2.10 -11.18 21.97
CA THR A 8 -1.18 -10.27 21.29
C THR A 8 -1.19 -10.50 19.79
N HIS A 9 -2.22 -11.17 19.28
CA HIS A 9 -2.30 -11.55 17.86
C HIS A 9 -2.17 -10.36 16.92
N ALA A 10 -2.89 -9.30 17.18
CA ALA A 10 -2.87 -8.12 16.32
C ALA A 10 -1.49 -7.47 16.31
N ILE A 11 -0.84 -7.40 17.47
CA ILE A 11 0.50 -6.82 17.59
C ILE A 11 1.50 -7.68 16.82
N LYS A 12 1.45 -8.99 17.00
CA LYS A 12 2.34 -9.92 16.30
C LYS A 12 2.12 -9.87 14.80
N LYS A 13 0.87 -9.78 14.38
CA LYS A 13 0.54 -9.66 12.96
C LYS A 13 1.11 -8.37 12.39
N PHE A 14 0.97 -7.26 13.09
CA PHE A 14 1.54 -6.00 12.66
C PHE A 14 3.06 -6.09 12.51
N LEU A 15 3.74 -6.68 13.48
CA LEU A 15 5.19 -6.87 13.43
C LEU A 15 5.60 -7.73 12.23
N SER A 16 4.89 -8.83 12.00
CA SER A 16 5.15 -9.70 10.84
C SER A 16 4.96 -8.95 9.54
N ASN A 17 3.90 -8.14 9.46
CA ASN A 17 3.62 -7.38 8.25
C ASN A 17 4.68 -6.31 8.01
N CYS A 18 5.16 -5.65 9.06
CA CYS A 18 6.26 -4.70 8.94
C CYS A 18 7.52 -5.39 8.43
N ALA A 19 7.84 -6.56 8.98
CA ALA A 19 9.01 -7.32 8.56
C ALA A 19 8.91 -7.73 7.09
N LEU A 20 7.72 -8.16 6.67
CA LEU A 20 7.48 -8.54 5.28
C LEU A 20 7.68 -7.36 4.34
N MET A 21 7.13 -6.19 4.68
CA MET A 21 7.27 -5.00 3.84
C MET A 21 8.73 -4.55 3.76
N ARG A 22 9.48 -4.70 4.84
CA ARG A 22 10.91 -4.36 4.84
C ARG A 22 11.73 -5.26 3.93
N THR A 23 11.25 -6.44 3.59
CA THR A 23 11.93 -7.27 2.59
C THR A 23 11.85 -6.65 1.19
N GLN A 24 10.85 -5.78 0.95
CA GLN A 24 10.73 -5.06 -0.31
C GLN A 24 11.63 -3.84 -0.35
N ASN A 25 11.75 -3.14 0.77
CA ASN A 25 12.63 -1.99 0.93
C ASN A 25 12.75 -1.71 2.42
N GLU A 26 13.98 -1.69 2.94
CA GLU A 26 14.20 -1.46 4.38
C GLU A 26 13.77 -0.06 4.83
N ASP A 27 13.63 0.88 3.90
CA ASP A 27 13.23 2.25 4.20
C ASP A 27 11.73 2.48 4.03
N VAL A 28 10.94 1.43 3.85
CA VAL A 28 9.50 1.59 3.70
C VAL A 28 8.89 2.21 4.96
N THR A 29 8.09 3.24 4.78
CA THR A 29 7.49 3.95 5.91
C THR A 29 6.16 3.33 6.30
N ALA A 30 5.73 3.62 7.55
CA ALA A 30 4.40 3.20 8.00
C ALA A 30 3.30 3.79 7.11
N LEU A 31 3.52 5.02 6.61
CA LEU A 31 2.56 5.66 5.72
C LEU A 31 2.43 4.92 4.40
N ALA A 32 3.55 4.53 3.80
CA ALA A 32 3.53 3.74 2.57
C ALA A 32 2.83 2.42 2.78
N MET A 33 3.06 1.76 3.91
CA MET A 33 2.37 0.53 4.27
C MET A 33 0.85 0.73 4.38
N ALA A 34 0.44 1.82 5.04
CA ALA A 34 -0.97 2.12 5.21
C ALA A 34 -1.65 2.34 3.86
N ILE A 35 -1.00 3.09 2.97
CA ILE A 35 -1.54 3.36 1.63
C ILE A 35 -1.62 2.05 0.83
N PHE A 36 -0.58 1.23 0.88
CA PHE A 36 -0.60 -0.07 0.22
C PHE A 36 -1.75 -0.94 0.74
N CYS A 37 -1.93 -0.99 2.05
CA CYS A 37 -3.00 -1.79 2.65
C CYS A 37 -4.39 -1.30 2.23
N LEU A 38 -4.59 0.02 2.13
CA LEU A 38 -5.84 0.57 1.62
C LEU A 38 -6.12 0.11 0.20
N ILE A 39 -5.11 0.22 -0.66
CA ILE A 39 -5.24 -0.20 -2.06
C ILE A 39 -5.51 -1.70 -2.13
N ALA A 40 -4.77 -2.49 -1.36
CA ALA A 40 -4.93 -3.95 -1.35
C ALA A 40 -6.33 -4.35 -0.90
N GLU A 41 -6.80 -3.78 0.19
CA GLU A 41 -8.13 -4.09 0.71
C GLU A 41 -9.21 -3.75 -0.30
N SER A 42 -9.13 -2.58 -0.91
CA SER A 42 -10.12 -2.15 -1.88
C SER A 42 -10.13 -3.05 -3.12
N ASN A 43 -8.95 -3.44 -3.58
CA ASN A 43 -8.83 -4.36 -4.71
C ASN A 43 -9.44 -5.73 -4.38
N LEU A 44 -9.18 -6.24 -3.20
CA LEU A 44 -9.72 -7.53 -2.78
C LEU A 44 -11.24 -7.51 -2.68
N ARG A 45 -11.82 -6.33 -2.40
CA ARG A 45 -13.26 -6.15 -2.36
C ARG A 45 -13.88 -5.81 -3.72
N GLY A 46 -13.04 -5.73 -4.77
CA GLY A 46 -13.52 -5.42 -6.10
C GLY A 46 -13.86 -3.95 -6.32
N LYS A 47 -13.35 -3.05 -5.47
CA LYS A 47 -13.64 -1.62 -5.54
C LYS A 47 -12.35 -0.81 -5.55
N PRO A 48 -11.65 -0.76 -6.69
CA PRO A 48 -10.37 -0.03 -6.74
C PRO A 48 -10.55 1.44 -6.41
N LEU A 49 -9.53 2.02 -5.76
CA LEU A 49 -9.53 3.40 -5.31
C LEU A 49 -8.77 4.29 -6.29
N CYS A 50 -9.15 5.55 -6.36
CA CYS A 50 -8.33 6.59 -6.96
C CYS A 50 -7.57 7.33 -5.84
N MET A 51 -6.63 8.22 -6.23
CA MET A 51 -5.84 8.96 -5.23
C MET A 51 -6.71 9.84 -4.33
N ALA A 52 -7.78 10.42 -4.87
CA ALA A 52 -8.70 11.24 -4.09
C ALA A 52 -9.36 10.43 -2.97
N ASP A 53 -9.68 9.18 -3.24
CA ASP A 53 -10.26 8.30 -2.22
C ASP A 53 -9.30 8.07 -1.07
N ILE A 54 -8.01 7.89 -1.38
CA ILE A 54 -6.98 7.71 -0.35
C ILE A 54 -6.84 8.97 0.48
N GLN A 55 -6.82 10.12 -0.18
CA GLN A 55 -6.74 11.42 0.50
C GLN A 55 -7.92 11.59 1.46
N GLU A 56 -9.12 11.28 1.01
CA GLU A 56 -10.31 11.38 1.83
C GLU A 56 -10.26 10.42 3.03
N ALA A 57 -9.82 9.19 2.80
CA ALA A 57 -9.76 8.19 3.86
C ALA A 57 -8.70 8.48 4.91
N THR A 58 -7.59 9.13 4.53
CA THR A 58 -6.43 9.31 5.41
C THR A 58 -6.22 10.74 5.89
N GLY A 59 -6.80 11.72 5.21
CA GLY A 59 -6.52 13.12 5.49
C GLY A 59 -5.14 13.59 5.04
N ILE A 60 -4.42 12.77 4.28
CA ILE A 60 -3.07 13.07 3.83
C ILE A 60 -3.14 13.96 2.59
N SER A 61 -2.17 14.86 2.41
CA SER A 61 -2.14 15.77 1.27
C SER A 61 -1.97 15.02 -0.05
N THR A 62 -2.48 15.61 -1.12
CA THR A 62 -2.38 15.02 -2.47
C THR A 62 -0.94 14.73 -2.86
N SER A 63 -0.03 15.66 -2.56
CA SER A 63 1.37 15.49 -2.93
C SER A 63 2.01 14.31 -2.19
N THR A 64 1.66 14.12 -0.93
CA THR A 64 2.19 13.00 -0.15
C THR A 64 1.61 11.67 -0.63
N VAL A 65 0.31 11.62 -0.94
CA VAL A 65 -0.30 10.41 -1.52
C VAL A 65 0.37 10.07 -2.84
N SER A 66 0.52 11.06 -3.72
CA SER A 66 1.14 10.86 -5.04
C SER A 66 2.57 10.32 -4.92
N ARG A 67 3.33 10.85 -3.97
CA ARG A 67 4.72 10.41 -3.74
C ARG A 67 4.78 8.96 -3.30
N ASN A 68 3.88 8.56 -2.40
CA ASN A 68 3.82 7.19 -1.92
C ASN A 68 3.31 6.23 -2.99
N VAL A 69 2.35 6.66 -3.80
CA VAL A 69 1.86 5.86 -4.92
C VAL A 69 2.99 5.64 -5.93
N SER A 70 3.82 6.65 -6.19
CA SER A 70 4.99 6.49 -7.06
C SER A 70 6.00 5.51 -6.49
N LEU A 71 6.25 5.56 -5.18
CA LEU A 71 7.14 4.62 -4.52
C LEU A 71 6.62 3.18 -4.63
N LEU A 72 5.34 2.99 -4.42
CA LEU A 72 4.72 1.66 -4.48
C LEU A 72 4.60 1.14 -5.91
N GLY A 73 4.67 2.02 -6.91
CA GLY A 73 4.62 1.65 -8.31
C GLY A 73 5.96 1.16 -8.85
N LYS A 74 6.07 1.10 -10.17
CA LYS A 74 7.24 0.51 -10.81
C LYS A 74 8.43 1.44 -10.86
N ASN A 75 8.22 2.73 -11.12
CA ASN A 75 9.30 3.69 -11.33
C ASN A 75 9.07 4.96 -10.54
N LEU A 76 10.10 5.40 -9.84
CA LEU A 76 10.18 6.73 -9.29
C LEU A 76 10.93 7.62 -10.28
N VAL A 77 10.19 8.44 -11.03
CA VAL A 77 10.79 9.39 -11.94
C VAL A 77 10.70 10.77 -11.31
N ARG A 78 11.84 11.43 -11.15
CA ARG A 78 11.91 12.80 -10.68
C ARG A 78 12.56 13.67 -11.74
N PRO A 79 12.05 14.87 -11.99
CA PRO A 79 12.69 15.78 -12.96
C PRO A 79 14.16 16.00 -12.61
N GLY A 80 15.02 15.88 -13.63
CA GLY A 80 16.44 16.15 -13.47
C GLY A 80 17.25 15.08 -12.77
N ARG A 81 16.65 13.93 -12.46
CA ARG A 81 17.37 12.82 -11.82
C ARG A 81 17.11 11.51 -12.54
N PRO A 82 18.07 10.58 -12.52
CA PRO A 82 17.85 9.24 -13.07
C PRO A 82 16.65 8.59 -12.40
N GLY A 83 15.87 7.82 -13.14
CA GLY A 83 14.76 7.08 -12.59
C GLY A 83 15.22 6.10 -11.51
N ARG A 84 14.44 6.00 -10.44
CA ARG A 84 14.66 5.00 -9.40
C ARG A 84 13.58 3.94 -9.53
N TRP A 85 13.97 2.70 -9.26
CA TRP A 85 13.00 1.61 -9.28
C TRP A 85 12.11 1.71 -8.05
N GLY A 86 10.80 1.68 -8.27
CA GLY A 86 9.84 1.55 -7.20
C GLY A 86 9.68 0.10 -6.78
N LEU A 87 8.73 -0.15 -5.89
CA LEU A 87 8.50 -1.48 -5.35
C LEU A 87 7.71 -2.39 -6.27
N ASP A 88 7.07 -1.83 -7.30
CA ASP A 88 6.26 -2.56 -8.28
C ASP A 88 5.14 -3.39 -7.62
N LEU A 89 4.50 -2.81 -6.61
CA LEU A 89 3.39 -3.45 -5.90
C LEU A 89 2.03 -3.00 -6.42
N ILE A 90 1.97 -1.82 -7.03
CA ILE A 90 0.74 -1.27 -7.58
C ILE A 90 0.96 -0.75 -9.00
N ARG A 91 -0.13 -0.65 -9.75
CA ARG A 91 -0.13 -0.04 -11.08
C ARG A 91 -1.32 0.91 -11.19
N GLN A 92 -1.23 1.84 -12.10
CA GLN A 92 -2.24 2.86 -12.32
C GLN A 92 -2.91 2.63 -13.67
N GLU A 93 -4.23 2.76 -13.70
CA GLU A 93 -5.01 2.66 -14.95
C GLU A 93 -6.06 3.77 -14.98
N GLU A 94 -6.29 4.33 -16.15
CA GLU A 94 -7.35 5.29 -16.31
C GLU A 94 -8.70 4.64 -16.01
N ASP A 95 -9.58 5.39 -15.33
CA ASP A 95 -10.94 4.93 -15.08
C ASP A 95 -11.73 5.05 -16.40
N PRO A 96 -12.27 3.93 -16.93
CA PRO A 96 -13.07 3.98 -18.16
C PRO A 96 -14.30 4.90 -18.05
N ALA A 97 -14.83 5.06 -16.84
CA ALA A 97 -16.00 5.88 -16.60
C ALA A 97 -15.67 7.36 -16.47
N ASP A 98 -14.43 7.70 -16.05
CA ASP A 98 -13.99 9.08 -15.89
C ASP A 98 -12.47 9.16 -16.11
N ARG A 99 -12.07 9.59 -17.30
CA ARG A 99 -10.67 9.64 -17.71
C ARG A 99 -9.81 10.59 -16.87
N ARG A 100 -10.44 11.45 -16.08
CA ARG A 100 -9.71 12.35 -15.17
C ARG A 100 -9.26 11.64 -13.92
N GLN A 101 -9.78 10.43 -13.67
CA GLN A 101 -9.41 9.65 -12.51
C GLN A 101 -8.50 8.50 -12.92
N VAL A 102 -7.55 8.19 -12.04
CA VAL A 102 -6.66 7.04 -12.20
C VAL A 102 -6.98 6.07 -11.08
N LEU A 103 -7.30 4.85 -11.45
CA LEU A 103 -7.58 3.79 -10.49
C LEU A 103 -6.28 3.05 -10.15
N LEU A 104 -6.18 2.62 -8.90
CA LEU A 104 -5.01 1.96 -8.36
C LEU A 104 -5.27 0.47 -8.17
N PHE A 105 -4.43 -0.33 -8.78
CA PHE A 105 -4.55 -1.78 -8.77
C PHE A 105 -3.28 -2.44 -8.26
N LEU A 106 -3.42 -3.61 -7.65
CA LEU A 106 -2.27 -4.42 -7.30
C LEU A 106 -1.66 -5.03 -8.57
N THR A 107 -0.33 -5.05 -8.62
CA THR A 107 0.38 -5.88 -9.60
C THR A 107 0.31 -7.34 -9.15
N THR A 108 0.80 -8.25 -9.98
CA THR A 108 0.92 -9.66 -9.56
C THR A 108 1.77 -9.79 -8.30
N LYS A 109 2.88 -9.05 -8.26
CA LYS A 109 3.74 -9.01 -7.07
C LYS A 109 3.00 -8.43 -5.88
N GLY A 110 2.23 -7.34 -6.09
CA GLY A 110 1.44 -6.72 -5.03
C GLY A 110 0.38 -7.66 -4.49
N LYS A 111 -0.26 -8.45 -5.35
CA LYS A 111 -1.23 -9.45 -4.92
C LYS A 111 -0.59 -10.51 -4.03
N THR A 112 0.60 -10.96 -4.40
CA THR A 112 1.34 -11.94 -3.61
C THR A 112 1.66 -11.38 -2.23
N ILE A 113 2.17 -10.15 -2.17
CA ILE A 113 2.48 -9.49 -0.89
C ILE A 113 1.21 -9.30 -0.08
N ALA A 114 0.12 -8.85 -0.70
CA ALA A 114 -1.15 -8.65 0.01
C ALA A 114 -1.67 -9.95 0.63
N MET A 115 -1.56 -11.05 -0.11
CA MET A 115 -1.97 -12.35 0.41
C MET A 115 -1.10 -12.79 1.57
N GLN A 116 0.20 -12.56 1.49
CA GLN A 116 1.12 -12.87 2.59
C GLN A 116 0.83 -12.03 3.83
N LEU A 117 0.52 -10.74 3.65
CA LEU A 117 0.12 -9.87 4.75
C LEU A 117 -1.13 -10.40 5.44
N ASN A 118 -2.08 -10.86 4.65
CA ASN A 118 -3.34 -11.38 5.18
C ASN A 118 -3.16 -12.68 5.94
N GLN A 119 -2.21 -13.50 5.53
CA GLN A 119 -1.94 -14.80 6.13
C GLN A 119 -0.94 -14.74 7.27
N SER A 120 -0.08 -13.71 7.27
CA SER A 120 1.03 -13.66 8.22
C SER A 120 0.49 -13.55 9.65
N ALA A 121 1.21 -14.19 10.58
CA ALA A 121 0.91 -14.19 12.01
C ALA A 121 -0.55 -14.54 12.34
N GLY A 122 -1.34 -14.90 11.37
CA GLY A 122 -2.72 -15.33 11.59
C GLY A 122 -2.81 -16.81 11.89
N SER A 123 -1.77 -17.48 11.62
CA SER A 123 -1.69 -18.92 11.80
C SER A 123 -1.07 -19.28 13.12
#